data_e962b7d9e3d6d1e0ea84542edc0aa38b
#
_entry.id   e962b7d9e3d6d1e0ea84542edc0aa38b
#
_cell.length_a   1.000
_cell.length_b   1.000
_cell.length_c   1.000
_cell.angle_alpha   90.00
_cell.angle_beta   90.00
_cell.angle_gamma   90.00
#
_symmetry.space_group_name_H-M   'P 1'
#
loop_
_entity.id
_entity.type
_entity.pdbx_description
1 polymer ?
#
loop_
_entity_poly.entity_id
_entity_poly.type
_entity_poly.pdbx_seq_one_letter_code
_entity_poly.pdbx_strand_id
1 'polypeptide(L)'
;ISRGLVGSEMCIRDSADTDVDGLRKISVGLCSIKGIGMRTAEMICRLSGVDGSKLGGHLSDEEQDKLRDSIGTYATEMPWWLMNRQRDLETNEDAHIVALEVKMTRDDDVARMAGIKTYRGMRHRSGHKVRGQRLRSNGRKGSALGVQRKK
;
A
#
# COMPACT_ATOMS: atom_id res chain seq x y z
N ILE A 1 3.76 16.10 -32.81
CA ILE A 1 2.58 15.20 -32.89
C ILE A 1 2.49 14.52 -31.56
N SER A 2 1.74 15.12 -30.65
CA SER A 2 1.41 14.52 -29.37
C SER A 2 0.47 13.33 -29.67
N ARG A 3 1.00 12.13 -29.62
CA ARG A 3 0.15 10.95 -29.45
C ARG A 3 -0.51 11.08 -28.10
N GLY A 4 -1.80 11.43 -28.12
CA GLY A 4 -2.61 11.39 -26.93
C GLY A 4 -2.53 10.00 -26.31
N LEU A 5 -1.95 9.91 -25.14
CA LEU A 5 -1.96 8.73 -24.28
C LEU A 5 -3.36 8.60 -23.64
N VAL A 6 -4.37 8.42 -24.50
CA VAL A 6 -5.69 8.01 -24.07
C VAL A 6 -5.58 6.53 -23.74
N GLY A 7 -5.61 6.17 -22.48
CA GLY A 7 -5.66 4.79 -22.00
C GLY A 7 -4.43 4.24 -21.27
N SER A 8 -3.40 5.05 -20.97
CA SER A 8 -2.22 4.54 -20.25
C SER A 8 -2.36 4.48 -18.73
N GLU A 9 -3.29 5.21 -18.16
CA GLU A 9 -3.49 5.28 -16.71
C GLU A 9 -4.96 4.99 -16.36
N MET A 10 -5.17 3.97 -15.56
CA MET A 10 -6.46 3.69 -14.95
C MET A 10 -6.45 4.32 -13.55
N CYS A 11 -7.29 5.32 -13.36
CA CYS A 11 -7.44 5.96 -12.06
C CYS A 11 -8.53 5.24 -11.26
N ILE A 12 -8.18 4.48 -10.25
CA ILE A 12 -9.12 3.94 -9.27
C ILE A 12 -9.30 5.00 -8.18
N ARG A 13 -10.10 6.03 -8.47
CA ARG A 13 -10.21 7.23 -7.61
C ARG A 13 -11.00 7.04 -6.33
N ASP A 14 -12.01 6.20 -6.31
CA ASP A 14 -13.02 6.26 -5.24
C ASP A 14 -12.71 5.42 -3.99
N SER A 15 -11.86 4.40 -4.07
CA SER A 15 -11.51 3.60 -2.90
C SER A 15 -10.03 3.60 -2.55
N ALA A 16 -9.17 4.03 -3.46
CA ALA A 16 -7.74 3.92 -3.27
C ALA A 16 -6.91 5.13 -3.70
N ASP A 17 -7.50 6.20 -4.20
CA ASP A 17 -6.85 7.47 -4.59
C ASP A 17 -5.43 7.30 -5.16
N THR A 18 -5.25 6.24 -5.96
CA THR A 18 -3.96 5.83 -6.51
C THR A 18 -4.10 5.50 -7.98
N ASP A 19 -3.31 6.12 -8.82
CA ASP A 19 -3.27 5.82 -10.25
C ASP A 19 -2.59 4.48 -10.50
N VAL A 20 -3.25 3.64 -11.30
CA VAL A 20 -2.75 2.32 -11.69
C VAL A 20 -2.27 2.38 -13.13
N ASP A 21 -1.05 1.88 -13.36
CA ASP A 21 -0.43 1.84 -14.68
C ASP A 21 -1.19 0.91 -15.64
N GLY A 22 -1.83 1.49 -16.65
CA GLY A 22 -2.61 0.75 -17.66
C GLY A 22 -1.80 -0.13 -18.60
N LEU A 23 -0.48 0.05 -18.66
CA LEU A 23 0.40 -0.78 -19.50
C LEU A 23 0.78 -2.11 -18.83
N ARG A 24 0.45 -2.29 -17.56
CA ARG A 24 0.70 -3.52 -16.82
C ARG A 24 -0.52 -4.41 -16.79
N LYS A 25 -0.30 -5.71 -16.54
CA LYS A 25 -1.38 -6.63 -16.21
C LYS A 25 -2.08 -6.15 -14.96
N ILE A 26 -3.40 -6.26 -14.91
CA ILE A 26 -4.19 -5.73 -13.79
C ILE A 26 -3.77 -6.32 -12.44
N SER A 27 -3.44 -7.61 -12.38
CA SER A 27 -2.94 -8.25 -11.16
C SER A 27 -1.64 -7.64 -10.63
N VAL A 28 -0.79 -7.12 -11.52
CA VAL A 28 0.46 -6.43 -11.17
C VAL A 28 0.20 -4.94 -10.92
N GLY A 29 -0.67 -4.33 -11.72
CA GLY A 29 -1.05 -2.92 -11.59
C GLY A 29 -1.66 -2.61 -10.22
N LEU A 30 -2.57 -3.45 -9.74
CA LEU A 30 -3.18 -3.31 -8.41
C LEU A 30 -2.16 -3.32 -7.26
N CYS A 31 -0.99 -3.94 -7.44
CA CYS A 31 0.07 -3.93 -6.43
C CYS A 31 0.72 -2.54 -6.22
N SER A 32 0.44 -1.55 -7.08
CA SER A 32 0.87 -0.17 -6.86
C SER A 32 0.12 0.48 -5.69
N ILE A 33 -1.09 -0.01 -5.39
CA ILE A 33 -1.91 0.45 -4.29
C ILE A 33 -1.31 -0.09 -2.98
N LYS A 34 -1.01 0.80 -2.04
CA LYS A 34 -0.52 0.39 -0.72
C LYS A 34 -1.57 -0.47 -0.02
N GLY A 35 -1.14 -1.57 0.59
CA GLY A 35 -2.04 -2.53 1.22
C GLY A 35 -2.43 -3.69 0.31
N ILE A 36 -2.31 -3.55 -1.00
CA ILE A 36 -2.59 -4.62 -1.96
C ILE A 36 -1.28 -5.24 -2.44
N GLY A 37 -1.07 -6.50 -2.13
CA GLY A 37 0.03 -7.31 -2.64
C GLY A 37 -0.41 -8.20 -3.79
N MET A 38 0.51 -8.97 -4.38
CA MET A 38 0.22 -9.86 -5.50
C MET A 38 -0.93 -10.83 -5.20
N ARG A 39 -0.89 -11.45 -4.01
CA ARG A 39 -1.93 -12.41 -3.60
C ARG A 39 -3.30 -11.75 -3.42
N THR A 40 -3.33 -10.59 -2.78
CA THR A 40 -4.56 -9.80 -2.61
C THR A 40 -5.12 -9.36 -3.97
N ALA A 41 -4.26 -8.90 -4.88
CA ALA A 41 -4.64 -8.53 -6.24
C ALA A 41 -5.26 -9.70 -7.03
N GLU A 42 -4.66 -10.89 -6.93
CA GLU A 42 -5.24 -12.11 -7.53
C GLU A 42 -6.63 -12.44 -6.97
N MET A 43 -6.82 -12.28 -5.66
CA MET A 43 -8.11 -12.55 -5.02
C MET A 43 -9.15 -11.51 -5.44
N ILE A 44 -8.79 -10.22 -5.50
CA ILE A 44 -9.66 -9.15 -6.00
C ILE A 44 -10.10 -9.42 -7.44
N CYS A 45 -9.18 -9.83 -8.32
CA CYS A 45 -9.52 -10.20 -9.70
C CYS A 45 -10.49 -11.40 -9.75
N ARG A 46 -10.35 -12.37 -8.85
CA ARG A 46 -11.27 -13.52 -8.78
C ARG A 46 -12.66 -13.12 -8.28
N LEU A 47 -12.73 -12.25 -7.26
CA LEU A 47 -14.00 -11.74 -6.71
C LEU A 47 -14.76 -10.93 -7.75
N SER A 48 -14.09 -10.02 -8.43
CA SER A 48 -14.69 -9.19 -9.49
C SER A 48 -15.04 -9.97 -10.75
N GLY A 49 -14.50 -11.20 -10.92
CA GLY A 49 -14.64 -11.98 -12.16
C GLY A 49 -13.86 -11.41 -13.35
N VAL A 50 -12.91 -10.49 -13.10
CA VAL A 50 -12.08 -9.86 -14.12
C VAL A 50 -10.81 -10.68 -14.35
N ASP A 51 -10.44 -10.91 -15.61
CA ASP A 51 -9.20 -11.60 -15.93
C ASP A 51 -7.97 -10.76 -15.54
N GLY A 52 -7.25 -11.19 -14.50
CA GLY A 52 -6.03 -10.52 -14.02
C GLY A 52 -4.86 -10.48 -15.02
N SER A 53 -4.94 -11.21 -16.13
CA SER A 53 -3.95 -11.20 -17.20
C SER A 53 -4.15 -10.07 -18.20
N LYS A 54 -5.34 -9.46 -18.23
CA LYS A 54 -5.62 -8.30 -19.09
C LYS A 54 -4.73 -7.12 -18.71
N LEU A 55 -4.44 -6.26 -19.68
CA LEU A 55 -3.79 -4.97 -19.42
C LEU A 55 -4.81 -3.99 -18.81
N GLY A 56 -4.38 -3.19 -17.86
CA GLY A 56 -5.24 -2.21 -17.18
C GLY A 56 -5.96 -1.25 -18.14
N GLY A 57 -5.25 -0.80 -19.19
CA GLY A 57 -5.81 0.10 -20.20
C GLY A 57 -6.84 -0.54 -21.15
N HIS A 58 -7.02 -1.86 -21.11
CA HIS A 58 -8.00 -2.58 -21.93
C HIS A 58 -9.26 -2.98 -21.15
N LEU A 59 -9.39 -2.52 -19.92
CA LEU A 59 -10.58 -2.77 -19.11
C LEU A 59 -11.73 -1.86 -19.55
N SER A 60 -12.94 -2.42 -19.60
CA SER A 60 -14.15 -1.63 -19.75
C SER A 60 -14.47 -0.88 -18.46
N ASP A 61 -15.25 0.20 -18.54
CA ASP A 61 -15.66 0.97 -17.36
C ASP A 61 -16.43 0.09 -16.36
N GLU A 62 -17.26 -0.84 -16.84
CA GLU A 62 -17.97 -1.81 -16.00
C GLU A 62 -17.01 -2.76 -15.24
N GLU A 63 -15.92 -3.20 -15.89
CA GLU A 63 -14.90 -4.03 -15.23
C GLU A 63 -14.11 -3.25 -14.18
N GLN A 64 -13.86 -1.95 -14.44
CA GLN A 64 -13.21 -1.07 -13.47
C GLN A 64 -14.08 -0.85 -12.23
N ASP A 65 -15.38 -0.61 -12.41
CA ASP A 65 -16.31 -0.44 -11.30
C ASP A 65 -16.42 -1.71 -10.45
N LYS A 66 -16.50 -2.89 -11.08
CA LYS A 66 -16.47 -4.17 -10.37
C LYS A 66 -15.19 -4.36 -9.54
N LEU A 67 -14.05 -3.92 -10.05
CA LEU A 67 -12.79 -3.97 -9.30
C LEU A 67 -12.81 -3.02 -8.10
N ARG A 68 -13.34 -1.80 -8.27
CA ARG A 68 -13.50 -0.84 -7.15
C ARG A 68 -14.39 -1.40 -6.05
N ASP A 69 -15.55 -1.94 -6.42
CA ASP A 69 -16.48 -2.56 -5.49
C ASP A 69 -15.84 -3.75 -4.75
N SER A 70 -15.10 -4.59 -5.48
CA SER A 70 -14.39 -5.74 -4.90
C SER A 70 -13.27 -5.33 -3.94
N ILE A 71 -12.62 -4.18 -4.14
CA ILE A 71 -11.66 -3.64 -3.18
C ILE A 71 -12.38 -3.21 -1.90
N GLY A 72 -13.53 -2.55 -2.02
CA GLY A 72 -14.34 -2.11 -0.88
C GLY A 72 -14.93 -3.28 -0.07
N THR A 73 -15.37 -4.34 -0.74
CA THR A 73 -16.00 -5.52 -0.10
C THR A 73 -14.97 -6.59 0.33
N TYR A 74 -13.69 -6.42 0.00
CA TYR A 74 -12.64 -7.42 0.26
C TYR A 74 -12.62 -7.89 1.72
N ALA A 75 -12.76 -6.97 2.67
CA ALA A 75 -12.71 -7.28 4.10
C ALA A 75 -13.89 -8.15 4.57
N THR A 76 -15.04 -8.06 3.91
CA THR A 76 -16.24 -8.86 4.27
C THR A 76 -16.24 -10.26 3.65
N GLU A 77 -15.66 -10.40 2.46
CA GLU A 77 -15.71 -11.64 1.69
C GLU A 77 -14.52 -12.57 1.97
N MET A 78 -13.40 -12.01 2.42
CA MET A 78 -12.19 -12.79 2.65
C MET A 78 -12.04 -13.25 4.09
N PRO A 79 -11.40 -14.42 4.29
CA PRO A 79 -11.14 -14.92 5.63
C PRO A 79 -10.16 -13.99 6.38
N TRP A 80 -10.34 -13.91 7.71
CA TRP A 80 -9.59 -13.02 8.60
C TRP A 80 -8.06 -13.10 8.47
N TRP A 81 -7.53 -14.30 8.15
CA TRP A 81 -6.07 -14.50 8.01
C TRP A 81 -5.47 -13.86 6.75
N LEU A 82 -6.29 -13.43 5.77
CA LEU A 82 -5.86 -12.66 4.61
C LEU A 82 -5.87 -11.15 4.86
N MET A 83 -6.42 -10.68 5.98
CA MET A 83 -6.48 -9.28 6.33
C MET A 83 -5.10 -8.76 6.76
N ASN A 84 -4.80 -7.50 6.41
CA ASN A 84 -3.55 -6.86 6.79
C ASN A 84 -3.60 -6.22 8.19
N ARG A 85 -4.79 -5.98 8.75
CA ARG A 85 -5.01 -5.49 10.10
C ARG A 85 -5.97 -6.43 10.83
N GLN A 86 -5.38 -7.35 11.56
CA GLN A 86 -6.12 -8.31 12.37
C GLN A 86 -6.23 -7.78 13.80
N ARG A 87 -7.43 -7.89 14.38
CA ARG A 87 -7.72 -7.47 15.75
C ARG A 87 -7.27 -6.02 16.00
N ASP A 88 -7.93 -5.09 15.34
CA ASP A 88 -7.64 -3.69 15.57
C ASP A 88 -7.75 -3.34 17.06
N LEU A 89 -6.86 -2.49 17.54
CA LEU A 89 -6.72 -2.21 18.96
C LEU A 89 -7.89 -1.42 19.55
N GLU A 90 -8.62 -0.69 18.71
CA GLU A 90 -9.74 0.13 19.11
C GLU A 90 -11.08 -0.58 18.93
N THR A 91 -11.28 -1.18 17.74
CA THR A 91 -12.54 -1.83 17.38
C THR A 91 -12.55 -3.33 17.68
N ASN A 92 -11.36 -3.95 17.84
CA ASN A 92 -11.16 -5.40 17.96
C ASN A 92 -11.69 -6.20 16.75
N GLU A 93 -11.88 -5.54 15.62
CA GLU A 93 -12.34 -6.14 14.37
C GLU A 93 -11.17 -6.40 13.42
N ASP A 94 -11.38 -7.34 12.50
CA ASP A 94 -10.44 -7.62 11.42
C ASP A 94 -10.77 -6.73 10.23
N ALA A 95 -9.81 -5.97 9.74
CA ALA A 95 -9.97 -5.05 8.63
C ALA A 95 -8.87 -5.21 7.58
N HIS A 96 -9.18 -4.84 6.35
CA HIS A 96 -8.18 -4.73 5.29
C HIS A 96 -8.07 -3.27 4.86
N ILE A 97 -7.01 -2.60 5.30
CA ILE A 97 -6.77 -1.19 5.02
C ILE A 97 -5.92 -1.03 3.76
N VAL A 98 -6.26 -0.04 2.93
CA VAL A 98 -5.63 0.21 1.63
C VAL A 98 -5.25 1.69 1.46
N ALA A 99 -4.38 1.95 0.52
CA ALA A 99 -3.98 3.28 0.07
C ALA A 99 -3.53 4.23 1.21
N LEU A 100 -4.20 5.35 1.37
CA LEU A 100 -3.86 6.38 2.34
C LEU A 100 -4.07 5.91 3.79
N GLU A 101 -5.11 5.12 4.03
CA GLU A 101 -5.43 4.59 5.36
C GLU A 101 -4.28 3.80 5.97
N VAL A 102 -3.52 3.05 5.17
CA VAL A 102 -2.34 2.31 5.63
C VAL A 102 -1.32 3.24 6.28
N LYS A 103 -1.14 4.43 5.71
CA LYS A 103 -0.20 5.42 6.26
C LYS A 103 -0.77 6.06 7.52
N MET A 104 -2.03 6.45 7.49
CA MET A 104 -2.69 7.09 8.64
C MET A 104 -2.69 6.15 9.85
N THR A 105 -3.16 4.94 9.69
CA THR A 105 -3.19 3.93 10.76
C THR A 105 -1.80 3.63 11.34
N ARG A 106 -0.79 3.57 10.46
CA ARG A 106 0.60 3.40 10.92
C ARG A 106 1.07 4.58 11.75
N ASP A 107 0.76 5.80 11.32
CA ASP A 107 1.20 7.01 12.02
C ASP A 107 0.46 7.14 13.37
N ASP A 108 -0.81 6.75 13.44
CA ASP A 108 -1.59 6.67 14.68
C ASP A 108 -1.03 5.60 15.64
N ASP A 109 -0.69 4.43 15.16
CA ASP A 109 -0.03 3.39 15.97
C ASP A 109 1.30 3.87 16.55
N VAL A 110 2.10 4.60 15.76
CA VAL A 110 3.36 5.18 16.22
C VAL A 110 3.11 6.30 17.25
N ALA A 111 2.13 7.16 17.01
CA ALA A 111 1.76 8.22 17.93
C ALA A 111 1.29 7.65 19.26
N ARG A 112 0.46 6.61 19.25
CA ARG A 112 0.00 5.90 20.45
C ARG A 112 1.17 5.29 21.23
N MET A 113 2.08 4.58 20.55
CA MET A 113 3.29 4.02 21.20
C MET A 113 4.17 5.11 21.81
N ALA A 114 4.28 6.26 21.16
CA ALA A 114 5.04 7.40 21.67
C ALA A 114 4.35 8.06 22.87
N GLY A 115 3.02 8.16 22.87
CA GLY A 115 2.22 8.68 23.97
C GLY A 115 2.35 7.84 25.24
N ILE A 116 2.33 6.52 25.11
CA ILE A 116 2.54 5.55 26.20
C ILE A 116 4.03 5.51 26.65
N LYS A 117 4.93 6.22 25.98
CA LYS A 117 6.37 6.26 26.26
C LYS A 117 7.05 4.89 26.19
N THR A 118 6.60 4.01 25.30
CA THR A 118 7.28 2.73 25.07
C THR A 118 8.66 2.95 24.45
N TYR A 119 9.61 2.05 24.71
CA TYR A 119 10.94 2.10 24.07
C TYR A 119 10.85 2.13 22.54
N ARG A 120 9.95 1.33 21.96
CA ARG A 120 9.69 1.28 20.53
C ARG A 120 9.17 2.62 19.98
N GLY A 121 8.23 3.26 20.70
CA GLY A 121 7.70 4.59 20.37
C GLY A 121 8.78 5.67 20.40
N MET A 122 9.66 5.68 21.42
CA MET A 122 10.80 6.60 21.47
C MET A 122 11.76 6.42 20.31
N ARG A 123 12.01 5.17 19.92
CA ARG A 123 12.88 4.87 18.76
C ARG A 123 12.28 5.37 17.45
N HIS A 124 10.98 5.20 17.24
CA HIS A 124 10.27 5.74 16.08
C HIS A 124 10.35 7.27 16.01
N ARG A 125 10.06 7.93 17.13
CA ARG A 125 10.13 9.41 17.25
C ARG A 125 11.52 9.95 16.92
N SER A 126 12.58 9.23 17.32
CA SER A 126 13.96 9.62 17.07
C SER A 126 14.47 9.19 15.68
N GLY A 127 13.65 8.56 14.84
CA GLY A 127 14.05 8.07 13.52
C GLY A 127 15.08 6.93 13.55
N HIS A 128 15.17 6.21 14.66
CA HIS A 128 16.12 5.13 14.85
C HIS A 128 15.52 3.77 14.46
N LYS A 129 16.38 2.79 14.23
CA LYS A 129 15.96 1.39 14.01
C LYS A 129 15.31 0.83 15.27
N VAL A 130 14.18 0.14 15.12
CA VAL A 130 13.30 -0.30 16.24
C VAL A 130 13.37 -1.79 16.56
N ARG A 131 13.98 -2.60 15.69
CA ARG A 131 14.02 -4.07 15.81
C ARG A 131 15.35 -4.63 16.35
N GLY A 132 16.08 -3.85 17.15
CA GLY A 132 17.37 -4.29 17.73
C GLY A 132 18.52 -4.43 16.72
N GLN A 133 18.38 -3.85 15.53
CA GLN A 133 19.44 -3.92 14.50
C GLN A 133 20.67 -3.11 14.93
N ARG A 134 21.84 -3.55 14.47
CA ARG A 134 23.12 -2.85 14.73
C ARG A 134 23.06 -1.40 14.24
N LEU A 135 23.46 -0.47 15.09
CA LEU A 135 23.46 0.97 14.81
C LEU A 135 24.79 1.48 14.28
N ARG A 136 25.90 0.85 14.71
CA ARG A 136 27.25 1.23 14.28
C ARG A 136 27.44 0.88 12.80
N SER A 137 27.88 1.82 12.00
CA SER A 137 28.15 1.70 10.56
C SER A 137 26.94 1.49 9.65
N ASN A 138 25.75 1.21 10.18
CA ASN A 138 24.54 0.95 9.41
C ASN A 138 23.46 2.02 9.67
N GLY A 139 22.62 2.30 8.65
CA GLY A 139 21.50 3.25 8.76
C GLY A 139 21.91 4.71 8.78
N ARG A 140 23.10 5.03 8.36
CA ARG A 140 23.52 6.41 8.14
C ARG A 140 22.83 6.92 6.88
N LYS A 141 22.11 8.04 6.99
CA LYS A 141 21.45 8.73 5.88
C LYS A 141 22.24 10.01 5.57
N GLY A 142 22.41 10.30 4.29
CA GLY A 142 23.08 11.50 3.82
C GLY A 142 24.57 11.30 3.52
N SER A 143 25.19 12.33 2.94
CA SER A 143 26.62 12.37 2.66
C SER A 143 27.41 12.41 3.97
N ALA A 144 28.55 11.71 4.02
CA ALA A 144 29.48 11.89 5.12
C ALA A 144 29.93 13.35 5.16
N LEU A 145 29.82 13.98 6.33
CA LEU A 145 30.45 15.28 6.56
C LEU A 145 31.97 15.08 6.48
N GLY A 146 32.56 15.47 5.37
CA GLY A 146 33.97 15.33 5.12
C GLY A 146 34.39 16.09 3.87
N VAL A 147 35.69 16.21 3.64
CA VAL A 147 36.28 16.93 2.50
C VAL A 147 35.85 16.24 1.20
N GLN A 148 35.13 16.93 0.35
CA GLN A 148 34.90 16.50 -1.03
C GLN A 148 36.21 16.66 -1.79
N ARG A 149 36.82 15.57 -2.22
CA ARG A 149 37.94 15.59 -3.15
C ARG A 149 37.43 16.16 -4.48
N LYS A 150 37.90 17.32 -4.88
CA LYS A 150 37.72 17.82 -6.26
C LYS A 150 38.34 16.78 -7.21
N LYS A 151 37.58 16.30 -8.17
CA LYS A 151 38.10 15.56 -9.33
C LYS A 151 38.81 16.51 -10.24
#